data_6914d1d193a943e3dc51b1ee6a797e71
#
_entry.id   6914d1d193a943e3dc51b1ee6a797e71
#
_cell.length_a   1.000
_cell.length_b   1.000
_cell.length_c   1.000
_cell.angle_alpha   90.00
_cell.angle_beta   90.00
_cell.angle_gamma   90.00
#
_symmetry.space_group_name_H-M   'P 1'
#
loop_
_entity.id
_entity.type
_entity.pdbx_description
1 polymer ?
#
loop_
_entity_poly.entity_id
_entity_poly.type
_entity_poly.pdbx_seq_one_letter_code
_entity_poly.pdbx_strand_id
1 'polypeptide(L)'
;MKIASYMADYSLGEADLLRRAMGKKNFAIMRENREKFIQRSVQNGYTVEKSEEIFELIDKFAGYGFNKSHSVAYAMISYWTAYFKVHFPAFYYAAVMTSEISETGDIAYYFNDAKEHGVRVYSPNVNSPSAYFEVKNEGITYSLAAIKNFGLTMAKKIVEDVKLNGKYTTLEEFVFRNKKNGMNKRALEALILSGALDEIKGNRKEKFLSIDKVLDYSSKAPKTDEIQQMNLFGAAAKTIDKFNLAISEDFTLDEKLNKEQEFLGFYLSSHPLDRYKDILTTFSIKKLSEFDLEGNQVIKTFGTITNLKKTITKKEEQMAMFNLSCYDRTISCIAFPRVYERFITEIIEKKTVYIEGKIQIDNYKGESTSKLLVDKLMELDKIFEYPAKKLFILIEPEDSYRYSRLKDLINFNKGKTQIVFAIKNKDEKKLQTMNKGVKLSKDFFENLIELMGIDKIKIVM
;
A
#
# COMPACT_ATOMS: atom_id res chain seq x y z
N MET A 1 14.57 -42.37 -18.73
CA MET A 1 15.62 -43.34 -18.35
C MET A 1 15.08 -44.79 -18.36
N LYS A 2 14.12 -45.16 -17.51
CA LYS A 2 13.60 -46.56 -17.47
C LYS A 2 13.07 -47.05 -18.83
N ILE A 3 12.35 -46.24 -19.61
CA ILE A 3 11.85 -46.61 -20.94
C ILE A 3 13.02 -46.94 -21.88
N ALA A 4 14.05 -46.11 -21.93
CA ALA A 4 15.23 -46.33 -22.76
C ALA A 4 16.00 -47.60 -22.35
N SER A 5 16.12 -47.87 -21.06
CA SER A 5 16.74 -49.12 -20.57
C SER A 5 15.87 -50.33 -20.89
N TYR A 6 14.56 -50.23 -20.76
CA TYR A 6 13.65 -51.40 -20.93
C TYR A 6 13.43 -51.77 -22.39
N MET A 7 13.30 -50.78 -23.28
CA MET A 7 13.03 -51.02 -24.70
C MET A 7 14.28 -51.17 -25.54
N ALA A 8 15.35 -50.41 -25.22
CA ALA A 8 16.53 -50.31 -26.08
C ALA A 8 17.85 -50.70 -25.35
N ASP A 9 17.76 -51.40 -24.20
CA ASP A 9 18.89 -51.84 -23.38
C ASP A 9 19.94 -50.76 -23.11
N TYR A 10 19.48 -49.52 -22.87
CA TYR A 10 20.40 -48.48 -22.48
C TYR A 10 20.94 -48.74 -21.09
N SER A 11 22.27 -48.69 -20.96
CA SER A 11 22.89 -48.59 -19.65
C SER A 11 22.45 -47.35 -18.89
N LEU A 12 22.63 -47.33 -17.57
CA LEU A 12 22.32 -46.16 -16.76
C LEU A 12 23.05 -44.90 -17.25
N GLY A 13 24.33 -45.06 -17.70
CA GLY A 13 25.11 -43.95 -18.25
C GLY A 13 24.54 -43.41 -19.57
N GLU A 14 24.17 -44.31 -20.51
CA GLU A 14 23.56 -43.93 -21.78
C GLU A 14 22.19 -43.26 -21.57
N ALA A 15 21.38 -43.80 -20.67
CA ALA A 15 20.08 -43.23 -20.32
C ALA A 15 20.23 -41.85 -19.63
N ASP A 16 21.30 -41.63 -18.87
CA ASP A 16 21.59 -40.30 -18.28
C ASP A 16 22.11 -39.29 -19.33
N LEU A 17 22.91 -39.76 -20.31
CA LEU A 17 23.33 -38.91 -21.44
C LEU A 17 22.12 -38.46 -22.26
N LEU A 18 21.19 -39.37 -22.56
CA LEU A 18 19.92 -39.05 -23.22
C LEU A 18 19.12 -37.98 -22.40
N ARG A 19 18.97 -38.21 -21.09
CA ARG A 19 18.30 -37.25 -20.18
C ARG A 19 18.96 -35.87 -20.19
N ARG A 20 20.30 -35.82 -20.19
CA ARG A 20 21.04 -34.55 -20.26
C ARG A 20 20.87 -33.85 -21.61
N ALA A 21 20.87 -34.61 -22.71
CA ALA A 21 20.62 -34.08 -24.06
C ALA A 21 19.22 -33.46 -24.15
N MET A 22 18.21 -34.16 -23.60
CA MET A 22 16.86 -33.61 -23.44
C MET A 22 16.84 -32.30 -22.67
N GLY A 23 17.42 -32.25 -21.47
CA GLY A 23 17.42 -31.08 -20.59
C GLY A 23 18.16 -29.88 -21.19
N LYS A 24 19.21 -30.13 -22.01
CA LYS A 24 20.02 -29.05 -22.66
C LYS A 24 19.51 -28.74 -24.09
N LYS A 25 18.43 -29.37 -24.57
CA LYS A 25 17.87 -29.19 -25.92
C LYS A 25 18.92 -29.40 -27.01
N ASN A 26 19.81 -30.41 -26.86
CA ASN A 26 20.85 -30.69 -27.82
C ASN A 26 20.30 -31.61 -28.94
N PHE A 27 19.82 -30.97 -30.01
CA PHE A 27 19.17 -31.68 -31.13
C PHE A 27 20.07 -32.66 -31.87
N ALA A 28 21.41 -32.44 -31.92
CA ALA A 28 22.34 -33.34 -32.57
C ALA A 28 22.40 -34.67 -31.82
N ILE A 29 22.61 -34.65 -30.53
CA ILE A 29 22.63 -35.85 -29.66
C ILE A 29 21.25 -36.53 -29.63
N MET A 30 20.15 -35.77 -29.70
CA MET A 30 18.82 -36.35 -29.76
C MET A 30 18.57 -37.11 -31.04
N ARG A 31 19.05 -36.63 -32.19
CA ARG A 31 18.95 -37.34 -33.47
C ARG A 31 19.74 -38.66 -33.46
N GLU A 32 20.98 -38.63 -33.00
CA GLU A 32 21.81 -39.84 -32.84
C GLU A 32 21.14 -40.87 -31.91
N ASN A 33 20.63 -40.44 -30.79
CA ASN A 33 19.93 -41.29 -29.86
C ASN A 33 18.61 -41.84 -30.43
N ARG A 34 17.91 -41.16 -31.34
CA ARG A 34 16.72 -41.64 -32.01
C ARG A 34 17.03 -42.88 -32.83
N GLU A 35 18.03 -42.81 -33.68
CA GLU A 35 18.44 -43.95 -34.53
C GLU A 35 18.86 -45.14 -33.67
N LYS A 36 19.68 -44.90 -32.67
CA LYS A 36 20.16 -45.95 -31.74
C LYS A 36 19.03 -46.60 -30.95
N PHE A 37 18.07 -45.79 -30.47
CA PHE A 37 16.92 -46.26 -29.70
C PHE A 37 16.03 -47.16 -30.56
N ILE A 38 15.67 -46.71 -31.77
CA ILE A 38 14.83 -47.48 -32.68
C ILE A 38 15.50 -48.79 -33.02
N GLN A 39 16.77 -48.77 -33.44
CA GLN A 39 17.51 -49.96 -33.82
C GLN A 39 17.54 -51.04 -32.70
N ARG A 40 17.86 -50.62 -31.48
CA ARG A 40 17.96 -51.53 -30.33
C ARG A 40 16.57 -52.01 -29.87
N SER A 41 15.54 -51.17 -29.91
CA SER A 41 14.19 -51.56 -29.58
C SER A 41 13.66 -52.63 -30.54
N VAL A 42 13.98 -52.52 -31.83
CA VAL A 42 13.62 -53.53 -32.83
C VAL A 42 14.36 -54.85 -32.57
N GLN A 43 15.63 -54.82 -32.20
CA GLN A 43 16.38 -55.99 -31.78
C GLN A 43 15.76 -56.69 -30.55
N ASN A 44 15.14 -55.92 -29.68
CA ASN A 44 14.43 -56.42 -28.49
C ASN A 44 12.97 -56.84 -28.76
N GLY A 45 12.57 -56.92 -30.04
CA GLY A 45 11.27 -57.50 -30.46
C GLY A 45 10.13 -56.47 -30.55
N TYR A 46 10.40 -55.16 -30.47
CA TYR A 46 9.39 -54.15 -30.72
C TYR A 46 9.30 -53.83 -32.22
N THR A 47 8.14 -53.36 -32.68
CA THR A 47 8.01 -52.92 -34.08
C THR A 47 8.67 -51.57 -34.29
N VAL A 48 9.04 -51.23 -35.54
CA VAL A 48 9.63 -49.93 -35.90
C VAL A 48 8.68 -48.80 -35.54
N GLU A 49 7.40 -48.96 -35.93
CA GLU A 49 6.35 -47.95 -35.69
C GLU A 49 6.19 -47.65 -34.19
N LYS A 50 6.21 -48.70 -33.36
CA LYS A 50 6.08 -48.52 -31.91
C LYS A 50 7.30 -47.86 -31.28
N SER A 51 8.49 -48.19 -31.79
CA SER A 51 9.74 -47.60 -31.33
C SER A 51 9.84 -46.12 -31.70
N GLU A 52 9.40 -45.76 -32.91
CA GLU A 52 9.31 -44.39 -33.35
C GLU A 52 8.30 -43.58 -32.52
N GLU A 53 7.08 -44.08 -32.35
CA GLU A 53 6.04 -43.47 -31.51
C GLU A 53 6.55 -43.14 -30.10
N ILE A 54 7.22 -44.12 -29.46
CA ILE A 54 7.75 -43.91 -28.10
C ILE A 54 8.89 -42.90 -28.09
N PHE A 55 9.79 -42.96 -29.10
CA PHE A 55 10.85 -41.93 -29.13
C PHE A 55 10.34 -40.51 -29.42
N GLU A 56 9.31 -40.37 -30.26
CA GLU A 56 8.64 -39.09 -30.47
C GLU A 56 8.00 -38.54 -29.20
N LEU A 57 7.42 -39.42 -28.37
CA LEU A 57 6.95 -39.04 -27.04
C LEU A 57 8.10 -38.58 -26.13
N ILE A 58 9.25 -39.29 -26.18
CA ILE A 58 10.47 -38.94 -25.45
C ILE A 58 10.96 -37.54 -25.90
N ASP A 59 11.05 -37.32 -27.20
CA ASP A 59 11.53 -36.07 -27.81
C ASP A 59 10.56 -34.90 -27.51
N LYS A 60 9.26 -35.15 -27.63
CA LYS A 60 8.21 -34.20 -27.26
C LYS A 60 8.27 -33.83 -25.78
N PHE A 61 8.51 -34.84 -24.93
CA PHE A 61 8.71 -34.63 -23.49
C PHE A 61 10.00 -33.89 -23.18
N ALA A 62 11.06 -34.03 -23.98
CA ALA A 62 12.33 -33.30 -23.87
C ALA A 62 12.15 -31.80 -24.03
N GLY A 63 11.21 -31.36 -24.87
CA GLY A 63 10.90 -29.95 -25.09
C GLY A 63 10.13 -29.32 -23.92
N TYR A 64 9.29 -30.08 -23.23
CA TYR A 64 8.31 -29.60 -22.25
C TYR A 64 8.27 -30.40 -20.94
N GLY A 65 9.10 -31.43 -20.80
CA GLY A 65 9.09 -32.29 -19.61
C GLY A 65 9.60 -31.55 -18.37
N PHE A 66 8.78 -31.51 -17.32
CA PHE A 66 9.14 -30.96 -16.03
C PHE A 66 9.32 -32.07 -14.98
N ASN A 67 10.27 -31.90 -14.07
CA ASN A 67 10.55 -32.91 -13.05
C ASN A 67 9.34 -33.05 -12.10
N LYS A 68 8.67 -34.20 -12.13
CA LYS A 68 7.50 -34.50 -11.29
C LYS A 68 7.77 -34.32 -9.81
N SER A 69 8.92 -34.73 -9.31
CA SER A 69 9.29 -34.57 -7.89
C SER A 69 9.43 -33.14 -7.52
N HIS A 70 10.01 -32.29 -8.41
CA HIS A 70 10.09 -30.86 -8.22
C HIS A 70 8.69 -30.21 -8.22
N SER A 71 7.85 -30.60 -9.20
CA SER A 71 6.46 -30.09 -9.26
C SER A 71 5.66 -30.44 -8.00
N VAL A 72 5.78 -31.65 -7.49
CA VAL A 72 5.08 -32.08 -6.26
C VAL A 72 5.56 -31.29 -5.06
N ALA A 73 6.87 -31.12 -4.91
CA ALA A 73 7.42 -30.36 -3.78
C ALA A 73 6.91 -28.91 -3.79
N TYR A 74 6.95 -28.23 -4.95
CA TYR A 74 6.44 -26.87 -5.06
C TYR A 74 4.93 -26.78 -4.92
N ALA A 75 4.17 -27.74 -5.44
CA ALA A 75 2.72 -27.79 -5.24
C ALA A 75 2.35 -27.93 -3.76
N MET A 76 3.10 -28.71 -2.99
CA MET A 76 2.91 -28.81 -1.52
C MET A 76 3.17 -27.48 -0.84
N ILE A 77 4.26 -26.79 -1.17
CA ILE A 77 4.58 -25.48 -0.60
C ILE A 77 3.48 -24.46 -0.98
N SER A 78 3.05 -24.42 -2.24
CA SER A 78 1.98 -23.55 -2.70
C SER A 78 0.66 -23.82 -1.96
N TYR A 79 0.33 -25.08 -1.72
CA TYR A 79 -0.84 -25.47 -0.95
C TYR A 79 -0.72 -24.98 0.52
N TRP A 80 0.41 -25.19 1.17
CA TRP A 80 0.62 -24.76 2.56
C TRP A 80 0.55 -23.23 2.69
N THR A 81 1.18 -22.49 1.79
CA THR A 81 1.11 -21.03 1.81
C THR A 81 -0.32 -20.51 1.64
N ALA A 82 -1.09 -21.09 0.71
CA ALA A 82 -2.51 -20.78 0.53
C ALA A 82 -3.34 -21.17 1.77
N TYR A 83 -3.08 -22.31 2.37
CA TYR A 83 -3.74 -22.77 3.59
C TYR A 83 -3.50 -21.80 4.75
N PHE A 84 -2.24 -21.40 4.99
CA PHE A 84 -1.91 -20.44 6.03
C PHE A 84 -2.53 -19.06 5.77
N LYS A 85 -2.54 -18.58 4.51
CA LYS A 85 -3.17 -17.31 4.15
C LYS A 85 -4.66 -17.31 4.48
N VAL A 86 -5.37 -18.41 4.24
CA VAL A 86 -6.83 -18.52 4.48
C VAL A 86 -7.15 -18.74 5.96
N HIS A 87 -6.45 -19.63 6.63
CA HIS A 87 -6.81 -20.05 8.00
C HIS A 87 -6.06 -19.30 9.11
N PHE A 88 -4.89 -18.74 8.81
CA PHE A 88 -4.03 -18.04 9.75
C PHE A 88 -3.44 -16.76 9.13
N PRO A 89 -4.28 -15.86 8.60
CA PRO A 89 -3.81 -14.72 7.78
C PRO A 89 -2.80 -13.84 8.52
N ALA A 90 -3.00 -13.54 9.80
CA ALA A 90 -2.05 -12.71 10.55
C ALA A 90 -0.64 -13.33 10.60
N PHE A 91 -0.52 -14.63 10.81
CA PHE A 91 0.77 -15.33 10.81
C PHE A 91 1.39 -15.39 9.42
N TYR A 92 0.58 -15.64 8.39
CA TYR A 92 1.04 -15.63 7.00
C TYR A 92 1.64 -14.27 6.64
N TYR A 93 0.89 -13.17 6.85
CA TYR A 93 1.37 -11.83 6.50
C TYR A 93 2.56 -11.39 7.34
N ALA A 94 2.62 -11.72 8.63
CA ALA A 94 3.78 -11.44 9.46
C ALA A 94 5.04 -12.14 8.94
N ALA A 95 4.93 -13.40 8.52
CA ALA A 95 6.04 -14.17 7.98
C ALA A 95 6.51 -13.60 6.62
N VAL A 96 5.58 -13.31 5.70
CA VAL A 96 5.93 -12.78 4.37
C VAL A 96 6.54 -11.38 4.49
N MET A 97 5.93 -10.45 5.25
CA MET A 97 6.51 -9.12 5.47
C MET A 97 7.89 -9.18 6.16
N THR A 98 8.13 -10.20 6.99
CA THR A 98 9.44 -10.42 7.59
C THR A 98 10.47 -10.91 6.58
N SER A 99 10.09 -11.75 5.62
CA SER A 99 11.01 -12.20 4.56
C SER A 99 11.43 -11.06 3.63
N GLU A 100 10.54 -10.09 3.42
CA GLU A 100 10.74 -8.92 2.55
C GLU A 100 11.19 -7.67 3.33
N ILE A 101 11.75 -7.82 4.51
CA ILE A 101 12.04 -6.69 5.44
C ILE A 101 12.96 -5.62 4.84
N SER A 102 13.78 -5.98 3.85
CA SER A 102 14.66 -5.05 3.10
C SER A 102 13.98 -4.37 1.91
N GLU A 103 12.80 -4.88 1.46
CA GLU A 103 12.11 -4.46 0.26
C GLU A 103 10.80 -3.74 0.60
N THR A 104 10.90 -2.43 0.84
CA THR A 104 9.74 -1.63 1.31
C THR A 104 8.53 -1.65 0.36
N GLY A 105 8.76 -1.82 -0.94
CA GLY A 105 7.67 -1.93 -1.93
C GLY A 105 6.82 -3.19 -1.73
N ASP A 106 7.48 -4.31 -1.44
CA ASP A 106 6.80 -5.58 -1.21
C ASP A 106 6.07 -5.59 0.14
N ILE A 107 6.65 -4.96 1.16
CA ILE A 107 5.96 -4.76 2.45
C ILE A 107 4.65 -3.97 2.25
N ALA A 108 4.66 -2.90 1.45
CA ALA A 108 3.46 -2.10 1.16
C ALA A 108 2.37 -2.93 0.48
N TYR A 109 2.75 -3.80 -0.47
CA TYR A 109 1.82 -4.72 -1.12
C TYR A 109 1.16 -5.68 -0.11
N TYR A 110 1.96 -6.38 0.70
CA TYR A 110 1.44 -7.31 1.71
C TYR A 110 0.67 -6.63 2.83
N PHE A 111 1.01 -5.40 3.18
CA PHE A 111 0.25 -4.59 4.13
C PHE A 111 -1.18 -4.32 3.62
N ASN A 112 -1.31 -3.91 2.36
CA ASN A 112 -2.62 -3.65 1.77
C ASN A 112 -3.44 -4.94 1.63
N ASP A 113 -2.82 -6.03 1.17
CA ASP A 113 -3.46 -7.35 1.07
C ASP A 113 -3.91 -7.86 2.45
N ALA A 114 -3.09 -7.69 3.50
CA ALA A 114 -3.46 -8.02 4.89
C ALA A 114 -4.69 -7.24 5.36
N LYS A 115 -4.73 -5.93 5.07
CA LYS A 115 -5.86 -5.05 5.43
C LYS A 115 -7.15 -5.46 4.73
N GLU A 116 -7.09 -5.84 3.43
CA GLU A 116 -8.24 -6.36 2.69
C GLU A 116 -8.77 -7.67 3.27
N HIS A 117 -7.89 -8.51 3.85
CA HIS A 117 -8.25 -9.74 4.54
C HIS A 117 -8.59 -9.54 6.03
N GLY A 118 -8.83 -8.29 6.44
CA GLY A 118 -9.24 -7.96 7.81
C GLY A 118 -8.15 -8.06 8.87
N VAL A 119 -6.88 -8.20 8.48
CA VAL A 119 -5.75 -8.26 9.41
C VAL A 119 -5.29 -6.85 9.75
N ARG A 120 -5.33 -6.52 11.04
CA ARG A 120 -4.86 -5.24 11.54
C ARG A 120 -3.34 -5.23 11.67
N VAL A 121 -2.69 -4.16 11.21
CA VAL A 121 -1.26 -3.91 11.41
C VAL A 121 -1.12 -2.69 12.32
N TYR A 122 -0.41 -2.86 13.45
CA TYR A 122 -0.17 -1.80 14.42
C TYR A 122 1.06 -0.99 14.05
N SER A 123 1.05 0.30 14.36
CA SER A 123 2.19 1.19 14.14
C SER A 123 3.44 0.73 14.90
N PRO A 124 4.65 1.02 14.37
CA PRO A 124 5.88 0.74 15.08
C PRO A 124 5.90 1.47 16.43
N ASN A 125 6.41 0.81 17.48
CA ASN A 125 6.39 1.38 18.82
C ASN A 125 7.61 0.89 19.61
N VAL A 126 8.43 1.80 20.11
CA VAL A 126 9.61 1.46 20.92
C VAL A 126 9.27 0.95 22.30
N ASN A 127 8.04 1.16 22.80
CA ASN A 127 7.57 0.68 24.10
C ASN A 127 6.85 -0.67 24.03
N SER A 128 6.54 -1.11 22.80
CA SER A 128 6.02 -2.44 22.49
C SER A 128 6.77 -3.00 21.29
N PRO A 129 8.12 -3.04 21.34
CA PRO A 129 8.94 -3.23 20.16
C PRO A 129 8.88 -4.66 19.64
N SER A 130 9.04 -4.79 18.33
CA SER A 130 9.38 -6.03 17.68
C SER A 130 10.49 -5.81 16.66
N ALA A 131 11.46 -6.72 16.62
CA ALA A 131 12.53 -6.68 15.64
C ALA A 131 12.07 -7.21 14.27
N TYR A 132 11.00 -7.99 14.24
CA TYR A 132 10.36 -8.57 13.06
C TYR A 132 8.88 -8.21 13.03
N PHE A 133 8.18 -8.55 11.97
CA PHE A 133 6.71 -8.52 12.01
C PHE A 133 6.22 -9.69 12.85
N GLU A 134 5.50 -9.43 13.91
CA GLU A 134 5.04 -10.45 14.87
C GLU A 134 3.54 -10.31 15.15
N VAL A 135 2.86 -11.43 15.28
CA VAL A 135 1.44 -11.44 15.66
C VAL A 135 1.31 -11.16 17.16
N LYS A 136 0.60 -10.09 17.50
CA LYS A 136 0.24 -9.71 18.88
C LYS A 136 -1.18 -9.13 18.88
N ASN A 137 -1.96 -9.44 19.93
CA ASN A 137 -3.31 -8.88 20.12
C ASN A 137 -4.19 -8.98 18.84
N GLU A 138 -4.24 -10.16 18.23
CA GLU A 138 -5.02 -10.45 17.00
C GLU A 138 -4.64 -9.61 15.76
N GLY A 139 -3.51 -8.94 15.79
CA GLY A 139 -2.96 -8.18 14.67
C GLY A 139 -1.46 -8.36 14.55
N ILE A 140 -0.85 -7.62 13.66
CA ILE A 140 0.59 -7.67 13.37
C ILE A 140 1.26 -6.42 13.94
N THR A 141 2.26 -6.58 14.79
CA THR A 141 3.14 -5.49 15.23
C THR A 141 4.16 -5.19 14.15
N TYR A 142 4.27 -3.91 13.76
CA TYR A 142 5.24 -3.47 12.76
C TYR A 142 6.68 -3.67 13.24
N SER A 143 7.53 -4.22 12.37
CA SER A 143 8.95 -4.42 12.64
C SER A 143 9.71 -3.10 12.74
N LEU A 144 10.43 -2.86 13.82
CA LEU A 144 11.35 -1.71 13.88
C LEU A 144 12.45 -1.80 12.82
N ALA A 145 12.90 -3.01 12.46
CA ALA A 145 13.95 -3.19 11.45
C ALA A 145 13.47 -2.90 10.02
N ALA A 146 12.15 -2.86 9.78
CA ALA A 146 11.57 -2.48 8.50
C ALA A 146 11.50 -0.95 8.30
N ILE A 147 11.76 -0.15 9.34
CA ILE A 147 11.86 1.30 9.23
C ILE A 147 13.11 1.66 8.44
N LYS A 148 12.97 2.43 7.38
CA LYS A 148 14.09 2.89 6.55
C LYS A 148 15.14 3.60 7.40
N ASN A 149 16.41 3.29 7.18
CA ASN A 149 17.55 3.78 7.94
C ASN A 149 17.65 3.24 9.38
N PHE A 150 16.88 2.20 9.73
CA PHE A 150 16.92 1.58 11.05
C PHE A 150 17.22 0.07 10.91
N GLY A 151 18.33 -0.38 11.47
CA GLY A 151 18.84 -1.72 11.22
C GLY A 151 18.35 -2.77 12.23
N LEU A 152 18.33 -4.04 11.80
CA LEU A 152 17.89 -5.19 12.61
C LEU A 152 18.64 -5.33 13.93
N THR A 153 19.96 -5.09 13.93
CA THR A 153 20.79 -5.18 15.15
C THR A 153 20.31 -4.21 16.22
N MET A 154 19.99 -2.98 15.84
CA MET A 154 19.50 -1.96 16.77
C MET A 154 18.07 -2.26 17.22
N ALA A 155 17.23 -2.76 16.33
CA ALA A 155 15.87 -3.20 16.68
C ALA A 155 15.87 -4.29 17.75
N LYS A 156 16.74 -5.31 17.61
CA LYS A 156 16.92 -6.37 18.62
C LYS A 156 17.35 -5.83 19.99
N LYS A 157 18.29 -4.90 20.00
CA LYS A 157 18.78 -4.27 21.23
C LYS A 157 17.70 -3.45 21.94
N ILE A 158 16.83 -2.75 21.22
CA ILE A 158 15.68 -2.06 21.81
C ILE A 158 14.70 -3.06 22.42
N VAL A 159 14.42 -4.18 21.73
CA VAL A 159 13.58 -5.25 22.27
C VAL A 159 14.15 -5.82 23.57
N GLU A 160 15.45 -6.09 23.62
CA GLU A 160 16.14 -6.57 24.82
C GLU A 160 16.10 -5.54 25.94
N ASP A 161 16.37 -4.28 25.63
CA ASP A 161 16.40 -3.21 26.62
C ASP A 161 15.03 -2.98 27.26
N VAL A 162 13.94 -2.98 26.47
CA VAL A 162 12.59 -2.87 27.03
C VAL A 162 12.21 -4.07 27.91
N LYS A 163 12.65 -5.27 27.56
CA LYS A 163 12.43 -6.47 28.39
C LYS A 163 13.15 -6.38 29.73
N LEU A 164 14.36 -5.82 29.76
CA LEU A 164 15.20 -5.74 30.95
C LEU A 164 14.86 -4.53 31.85
N ASN A 165 14.64 -3.38 31.24
CA ASN A 165 14.57 -2.08 31.90
C ASN A 165 13.20 -1.41 31.84
N GLY A 166 12.21 -2.04 31.19
CA GLY A 166 10.85 -1.50 31.04
C GLY A 166 10.73 -0.41 29.98
N LYS A 167 9.56 0.22 29.94
CA LYS A 167 9.19 1.24 28.96
C LYS A 167 10.01 2.52 29.10
N TYR A 168 10.19 3.22 27.99
CA TYR A 168 10.76 4.57 27.94
C TYR A 168 9.66 5.61 28.19
N THR A 169 9.95 6.63 28.98
CA THR A 169 9.02 7.70 29.30
C THR A 169 9.37 9.02 28.60
N THR A 170 10.66 9.28 28.42
CA THR A 170 11.17 10.52 27.84
C THR A 170 12.17 10.25 26.69
N LEU A 171 12.39 11.26 25.84
CA LEU A 171 13.31 11.17 24.71
C LEU A 171 14.76 11.03 25.18
N GLU A 172 15.14 11.77 26.23
CA GLU A 172 16.51 11.69 26.80
C GLU A 172 16.78 10.32 27.40
N GLU A 173 15.80 9.71 28.11
CA GLU A 173 15.93 8.34 28.61
C GLU A 173 16.14 7.34 27.47
N PHE A 174 15.33 7.43 26.42
CA PHE A 174 15.45 6.57 25.26
C PHE A 174 16.83 6.68 24.61
N VAL A 175 17.32 7.89 24.36
CA VAL A 175 18.63 8.11 23.73
C VAL A 175 19.75 7.65 24.66
N PHE A 176 19.70 7.93 25.94
CA PHE A 176 20.71 7.53 26.93
C PHE A 176 20.86 6.01 27.00
N ARG A 177 19.75 5.28 27.16
CA ARG A 177 19.75 3.81 27.24
C ARG A 177 20.27 3.15 25.95
N ASN A 178 20.01 3.77 24.78
CA ASN A 178 20.40 3.23 23.48
C ASN A 178 21.71 3.79 22.89
N LYS A 179 22.40 4.68 23.59
CA LYS A 179 23.66 5.27 23.13
C LYS A 179 24.73 4.24 22.83
N LYS A 180 24.97 3.28 23.75
CA LYS A 180 25.92 2.18 23.58
C LYS A 180 25.55 1.25 22.43
N ASN A 181 24.28 1.27 22.00
CA ASN A 181 23.72 0.45 20.93
C ASN A 181 23.96 1.05 19.54
N GLY A 182 24.59 2.24 19.44
CA GLY A 182 24.88 2.92 18.19
C GLY A 182 23.77 3.87 17.73
N MET A 183 22.90 4.33 18.66
CA MET A 183 21.90 5.34 18.34
C MET A 183 22.57 6.61 17.80
N ASN A 184 22.21 6.99 16.60
CA ASN A 184 22.73 8.16 15.91
C ASN A 184 21.58 9.04 15.40
N LYS A 185 21.91 10.22 14.89
CA LYS A 185 20.93 11.20 14.38
C LYS A 185 19.96 10.59 13.37
N ARG A 186 20.50 9.85 12.37
CA ARG A 186 19.70 9.25 11.29
C ARG A 186 18.71 8.19 11.78
N ALA A 187 19.16 7.36 12.72
CA ALA A 187 18.30 6.34 13.33
C ALA A 187 17.22 6.95 14.22
N LEU A 188 17.58 7.98 15.01
CA LEU A 188 16.63 8.68 15.86
C LEU A 188 15.59 9.45 15.06
N GLU A 189 16.00 10.12 13.97
CA GLU A 189 15.13 10.76 13.01
C GLU A 189 14.12 9.79 12.40
N ALA A 190 14.59 8.61 11.96
CA ALA A 190 13.75 7.57 11.39
C ALA A 190 12.67 7.09 12.37
N LEU A 191 13.02 6.86 13.64
CA LEU A 191 12.07 6.45 14.68
C LEU A 191 11.04 7.54 15.02
N ILE A 192 11.46 8.80 15.09
CA ILE A 192 10.56 9.92 15.37
C ILE A 192 9.57 10.10 14.20
N LEU A 193 10.08 10.17 12.97
CA LEU A 193 9.27 10.50 11.81
C LEU A 193 8.37 9.35 11.36
N SER A 194 8.73 8.08 11.64
CA SER A 194 7.86 6.92 11.46
C SER A 194 6.76 6.79 12.51
N GLY A 195 6.81 7.57 13.59
CA GLY A 195 5.86 7.50 14.71
C GLY A 195 6.22 6.46 15.78
N ALA A 196 7.35 5.76 15.66
CA ALA A 196 7.76 4.73 16.63
C ALA A 196 7.97 5.26 18.07
N LEU A 197 8.14 6.58 18.22
CA LEU A 197 8.33 7.27 19.50
C LEU A 197 7.09 8.04 19.98
N ASP A 198 5.90 7.82 19.38
CA ASP A 198 4.71 8.62 19.71
C ASP A 198 4.20 8.43 21.15
N GLU A 199 4.41 7.26 21.77
CA GLU A 199 4.08 7.03 23.18
C GLU A 199 5.00 7.79 24.17
N ILE A 200 6.16 8.24 23.72
CA ILE A 200 7.08 9.02 24.54
C ILE A 200 6.60 10.47 24.61
N LYS A 201 6.75 11.11 25.75
CA LYS A 201 6.35 12.51 26.04
C LYS A 201 6.83 13.47 24.94
N GLY A 202 5.95 14.39 24.54
CA GLY A 202 6.15 15.38 23.50
C GLY A 202 5.62 14.97 22.14
N ASN A 203 5.34 15.90 21.25
CA ASN A 203 4.88 15.65 19.89
C ASN A 203 6.04 15.30 18.94
N ARG A 204 5.74 14.81 17.72
CA ARG A 204 6.79 14.40 16.75
C ARG A 204 7.74 15.55 16.39
N LYS A 205 7.21 16.75 16.17
CA LYS A 205 8.01 17.93 15.76
C LYS A 205 8.91 18.44 16.88
N GLU A 206 8.42 18.46 18.12
CA GLU A 206 9.24 18.78 19.29
C GLU A 206 10.44 17.84 19.44
N LYS A 207 10.19 16.53 19.31
CA LYS A 207 11.23 15.51 19.34
C LYS A 207 12.22 15.69 18.20
N PHE A 208 11.73 15.92 16.99
CA PHE A 208 12.55 16.12 15.79
C PHE A 208 13.48 17.32 15.91
N LEU A 209 12.95 18.48 16.35
CA LEU A 209 13.74 19.69 16.57
C LEU A 209 14.75 19.55 17.71
N SER A 210 14.56 18.57 18.60
CA SER A 210 15.42 18.32 19.77
C SER A 210 16.51 17.27 19.51
N ILE A 211 16.61 16.67 18.33
CA ILE A 211 17.52 15.56 18.03
C ILE A 211 18.98 15.92 18.38
N ASP A 212 19.50 17.01 17.82
CA ASP A 212 20.91 17.39 18.03
C ASP A 212 21.18 17.70 19.51
N LYS A 213 20.25 18.40 20.16
CA LYS A 213 20.35 18.76 21.58
C LYS A 213 20.32 17.52 22.49
N VAL A 214 19.47 16.53 22.23
CA VAL A 214 19.39 15.33 23.08
C VAL A 214 20.57 14.39 22.87
N LEU A 215 21.12 14.31 21.67
CA LEU A 215 22.34 13.55 21.39
C LEU A 215 23.57 14.14 22.09
N ASP A 216 23.72 15.48 22.06
CA ASP A 216 24.77 16.20 22.76
C ASP A 216 24.59 16.04 24.30
N TYR A 217 23.38 16.26 24.81
CA TYR A 217 23.04 16.07 26.22
C TYR A 217 23.41 14.66 26.70
N SER A 218 23.00 13.61 25.96
CA SER A 218 23.34 12.25 26.33
C SER A 218 24.84 11.96 26.25
N SER A 219 25.60 12.71 25.45
CA SER A 219 27.05 12.56 25.34
C SER A 219 27.80 13.11 26.57
N LYS A 220 27.25 14.11 27.21
CA LYS A 220 27.81 14.80 28.38
C LYS A 220 27.35 14.23 29.71
N ALA A 221 26.25 13.43 29.69
CA ALA A 221 25.72 12.81 30.90
C ALA A 221 26.74 11.79 31.48
N PRO A 222 27.06 11.86 32.78
CA PRO A 222 27.97 10.93 33.44
C PRO A 222 27.39 9.51 33.41
N LYS A 223 28.28 8.51 33.35
CA LYS A 223 27.89 7.11 33.41
C LYS A 223 27.23 6.81 34.75
N THR A 224 26.25 5.91 34.76
CA THR A 224 25.50 5.51 35.97
C THR A 224 26.42 5.09 37.11
N ASP A 225 27.53 4.44 36.78
CA ASP A 225 28.58 4.00 37.75
C ASP A 225 29.31 5.18 38.38
N GLU A 226 29.48 6.28 37.64
CA GLU A 226 30.11 7.52 38.15
C GLU A 226 29.16 8.25 39.09
N ILE A 227 27.83 8.24 38.84
CA ILE A 227 26.83 8.85 39.73
C ILE A 227 26.76 8.10 41.06
N GLN A 228 26.83 6.76 41.06
CA GLN A 228 26.85 5.96 42.28
C GLN A 228 28.16 6.20 43.09
N GLN A 229 29.31 6.28 42.44
CA GLN A 229 30.59 6.62 43.09
C GLN A 229 30.61 8.07 43.60
N MET A 230 30.06 9.05 42.87
CA MET A 230 29.98 10.43 43.34
C MET A 230 29.06 10.61 44.53
N ASN A 231 27.95 9.86 44.62
CA ASN A 231 27.05 9.87 45.77
C ASN A 231 27.72 9.22 47.01
N LEU A 232 28.63 8.26 46.82
CA LEU A 232 29.38 7.60 47.91
C LEU A 232 30.44 8.51 48.55
N PHE A 233 30.97 9.49 47.80
CA PHE A 233 32.05 10.39 48.23
C PHE A 233 31.59 11.83 48.55
N GLY A 234 30.28 12.09 48.64
CA GLY A 234 29.75 13.37 49.06
C GLY A 234 30.11 14.58 48.15
N ALA A 235 30.58 14.33 46.96
CA ALA A 235 30.84 15.38 45.99
C ALA A 235 29.51 16.01 45.54
N ALA A 236 29.41 17.37 45.65
CA ALA A 236 28.26 18.10 45.22
C ALA A 236 27.85 17.69 43.81
N ALA A 237 26.67 17.06 43.69
CA ALA A 237 26.12 16.68 42.41
C ALA A 237 26.10 17.93 41.50
N LYS A 238 26.91 17.96 40.45
CA LYS A 238 26.72 18.92 39.37
C LYS A 238 25.27 18.77 38.92
N THR A 239 24.46 19.78 39.19
CA THR A 239 23.08 19.84 38.69
C THR A 239 23.16 19.74 37.19
N ILE A 240 22.88 18.55 36.65
CA ILE A 240 22.73 18.37 35.20
C ILE A 240 21.45 19.14 34.86
N ASP A 241 21.57 20.17 34.08
CA ASP A 241 20.40 20.93 33.62
C ASP A 241 19.38 19.95 33.03
N LYS A 242 18.14 20.07 33.51
CA LYS A 242 17.06 19.19 33.08
C LYS A 242 16.85 19.33 31.57
N PHE A 243 16.89 18.23 30.83
CA PHE A 243 16.62 18.27 29.41
C PHE A 243 15.16 18.72 29.16
N ASN A 244 14.99 19.69 28.26
CA ASN A 244 13.67 20.14 27.84
C ASN A 244 13.59 20.04 26.31
N LEU A 245 12.48 19.46 25.82
CA LEU A 245 12.16 19.46 24.39
C LEU A 245 11.99 20.89 23.85
N ALA A 246 12.24 21.07 22.58
CA ALA A 246 11.84 22.28 21.87
C ALA A 246 10.31 22.42 21.93
N ILE A 247 9.81 23.64 22.11
CA ILE A 247 8.37 23.91 22.08
C ILE A 247 7.97 24.19 20.64
N SER A 248 7.03 23.43 20.12
CA SER A 248 6.48 23.61 18.76
C SER A 248 5.09 23.00 18.64
N GLU A 249 4.26 23.60 17.79
CA GLU A 249 3.07 22.88 17.29
C GLU A 249 3.53 21.64 16.52
N ASP A 250 2.72 20.58 16.57
CA ASP A 250 3.06 19.32 15.90
C ASP A 250 3.02 19.48 14.37
N PHE A 251 3.58 18.49 13.67
CA PHE A 251 3.39 18.36 12.24
C PHE A 251 1.90 18.24 11.91
N THR A 252 1.49 18.85 10.81
CA THR A 252 0.16 18.62 10.24
C THR A 252 -0.05 17.13 9.90
N LEU A 253 -1.29 16.72 9.74
CA LEU A 253 -1.59 15.34 9.34
C LEU A 253 -0.88 14.97 8.02
N ASP A 254 -0.93 15.86 7.03
CA ASP A 254 -0.30 15.63 5.72
C ASP A 254 1.23 15.49 5.85
N GLU A 255 1.87 16.31 6.69
CA GLU A 255 3.31 16.18 6.95
C GLU A 255 3.64 14.84 7.63
N LYS A 256 2.84 14.41 8.62
CA LYS A 256 3.03 13.11 9.28
C LYS A 256 2.87 11.96 8.30
N LEU A 257 1.84 11.96 7.47
CA LEU A 257 1.60 10.93 6.47
C LEU A 257 2.70 10.86 5.42
N ASN A 258 3.19 12.02 4.95
CA ASN A 258 4.33 12.06 4.03
C ASN A 258 5.60 11.48 4.67
N LYS A 259 5.82 11.71 5.97
CA LYS A 259 6.95 11.13 6.70
C LYS A 259 6.78 9.63 6.93
N GLU A 260 5.58 9.16 7.26
CA GLU A 260 5.29 7.73 7.31
C GLU A 260 5.60 7.05 5.96
N GLN A 261 5.12 7.61 4.85
CA GLN A 261 5.43 7.08 3.51
C GLN A 261 6.94 7.07 3.22
N GLU A 262 7.68 8.11 3.63
CA GLU A 262 9.13 8.18 3.42
C GLU A 262 9.89 7.08 4.18
N PHE A 263 9.49 6.79 5.44
CA PHE A 263 10.23 5.89 6.33
C PHE A 263 9.65 4.47 6.41
N LEU A 264 8.35 4.28 6.15
CA LEU A 264 7.70 2.97 6.15
C LEU A 264 7.43 2.43 4.74
N GLY A 265 7.44 3.31 3.72
CA GLY A 265 7.14 2.98 2.32
C GLY A 265 5.67 3.11 1.94
N PHE A 266 4.76 3.30 2.90
CA PHE A 266 3.33 3.46 2.69
C PHE A 266 2.68 4.25 3.84
N TYR A 267 1.41 4.60 3.69
CA TYR A 267 0.60 5.28 4.70
C TYR A 267 0.03 4.26 5.69
N LEU A 268 0.53 4.25 6.92
CA LEU A 268 0.13 3.28 7.93
C LEU A 268 -1.02 3.78 8.80
N SER A 269 -0.95 5.00 9.30
CA SER A 269 -1.93 5.53 10.25
C SER A 269 -3.24 5.94 9.58
N SER A 270 -3.18 6.55 8.41
CA SER A 270 -4.32 7.02 7.63
C SER A 270 -3.87 7.27 6.19
N HIS A 271 -4.78 7.30 5.24
CA HIS A 271 -4.45 7.64 3.85
C HIS A 271 -4.77 9.12 3.57
N PRO A 272 -3.94 9.88 2.79
CA PRO A 272 -4.23 11.27 2.47
C PRO A 272 -5.61 11.51 1.83
N LEU A 273 -6.14 10.49 1.14
CA LEU A 273 -7.47 10.54 0.53
C LEU A 273 -8.62 10.39 1.54
N ASP A 274 -8.36 9.95 2.78
CA ASP A 274 -9.40 9.72 3.78
C ASP A 274 -10.08 11.03 4.21
N ARG A 275 -9.39 12.16 4.11
CA ARG A 275 -9.97 13.50 4.35
C ARG A 275 -11.11 13.86 3.40
N TYR A 276 -11.19 13.19 2.26
CA TYR A 276 -12.24 13.40 1.27
C TYR A 276 -13.39 12.41 1.37
N LYS A 277 -13.36 11.47 2.34
CA LYS A 277 -14.33 10.37 2.45
C LYS A 277 -15.79 10.87 2.40
N ASP A 278 -16.07 11.93 3.11
CA ASP A 278 -17.42 12.51 3.18
C ASP A 278 -17.85 13.11 1.83
N ILE A 279 -16.96 13.82 1.19
CA ILE A 279 -17.15 14.35 -0.16
C ILE A 279 -17.41 13.22 -1.14
N LEU A 280 -16.54 12.21 -1.16
CA LEU A 280 -16.60 11.08 -2.08
C LEU A 280 -17.92 10.30 -1.94
N THR A 281 -18.34 10.05 -0.69
CA THR A 281 -19.60 9.39 -0.38
C THR A 281 -20.79 10.20 -0.88
N THR A 282 -20.84 11.48 -0.55
CA THR A 282 -21.97 12.37 -0.89
C THR A 282 -22.09 12.61 -2.39
N PHE A 283 -20.98 12.79 -3.09
CA PHE A 283 -20.95 12.93 -4.55
C PHE A 283 -21.02 11.60 -5.29
N SER A 284 -21.09 10.47 -4.58
CA SER A 284 -21.11 9.11 -5.15
C SER A 284 -19.94 8.86 -6.12
N ILE A 285 -18.76 9.36 -5.77
CA ILE A 285 -17.53 9.16 -6.53
C ILE A 285 -16.90 7.84 -6.05
N LYS A 286 -16.74 6.91 -6.98
CA LYS A 286 -16.25 5.56 -6.69
C LYS A 286 -14.72 5.50 -6.66
N LYS A 287 -14.18 4.59 -5.84
CA LYS A 287 -12.76 4.22 -5.86
C LYS A 287 -12.41 3.50 -7.15
N LEU A 288 -11.15 3.55 -7.53
CA LEU A 288 -10.66 2.85 -8.73
C LEU A 288 -10.85 1.33 -8.64
N SER A 289 -10.80 0.76 -7.43
CA SER A 289 -11.03 -0.67 -7.17
C SER A 289 -12.47 -1.13 -7.41
N GLU A 290 -13.44 -0.20 -7.48
CA GLU A 290 -14.85 -0.52 -7.72
C GLU A 290 -15.21 -0.60 -9.23
N PHE A 291 -14.24 -0.39 -10.11
CA PHE A 291 -14.43 -0.48 -11.56
C PHE A 291 -13.74 -1.72 -12.12
N ASP A 292 -14.41 -2.34 -13.09
CA ASP A 292 -13.76 -3.28 -13.99
C ASP A 292 -12.91 -2.50 -15.00
N LEU A 293 -11.58 -2.66 -14.89
CA LEU A 293 -10.64 -1.96 -15.75
C LEU A 293 -10.41 -2.66 -17.10
N GLU A 294 -11.03 -3.81 -17.35
CA GLU A 294 -10.90 -4.57 -18.59
C GLU A 294 -11.89 -4.12 -19.68
N GLY A 295 -12.87 -3.28 -19.34
CA GLY A 295 -13.92 -2.80 -20.24
C GLY A 295 -13.71 -1.39 -20.77
N ASN A 296 -14.20 -1.10 -21.97
CA ASN A 296 -14.28 0.25 -22.55
C ASN A 296 -15.43 1.05 -21.91
N GLN A 297 -15.26 1.54 -20.69
CA GLN A 297 -16.28 2.29 -19.97
C GLN A 297 -15.82 3.69 -19.58
N VAL A 298 -16.79 4.59 -19.42
CA VAL A 298 -16.53 5.92 -18.84
C VAL A 298 -16.60 5.81 -17.33
N ILE A 299 -15.56 6.24 -16.65
CA ILE A 299 -15.51 6.24 -15.20
C ILE A 299 -15.38 7.64 -14.62
N LYS A 300 -15.86 7.80 -13.41
CA LYS A 300 -15.71 8.98 -12.55
C LYS A 300 -15.02 8.51 -11.28
N THR A 301 -13.78 8.93 -11.10
CA THR A 301 -12.95 8.45 -10.00
C THR A 301 -12.10 9.60 -9.44
N PHE A 302 -11.23 9.29 -8.52
CA PHE A 302 -10.34 10.25 -7.85
C PHE A 302 -9.01 9.58 -7.51
N GLY A 303 -8.02 10.38 -7.21
CA GLY A 303 -6.72 9.90 -6.79
C GLY A 303 -5.67 11.01 -6.76
N THR A 304 -4.47 10.62 -6.41
CA THR A 304 -3.31 11.51 -6.42
C THR A 304 -2.50 11.31 -7.70
N ILE A 305 -2.11 12.40 -8.35
CA ILE A 305 -1.26 12.39 -9.53
C ILE A 305 0.16 12.02 -9.12
N THR A 306 0.72 11.00 -9.77
CA THR A 306 2.09 10.52 -9.57
C THR A 306 2.75 10.23 -10.91
N ASN A 307 4.08 10.25 -10.95
CA ASN A 307 4.88 9.97 -12.16
C ASN A 307 4.49 10.82 -13.37
N LEU A 308 4.25 12.11 -13.14
CA LEU A 308 3.86 13.04 -14.19
C LEU A 308 4.98 13.23 -15.23
N LYS A 309 4.66 12.95 -16.48
CA LYS A 309 5.52 13.17 -17.64
C LYS A 309 4.81 14.09 -18.63
N LYS A 310 5.43 15.21 -18.94
CA LYS A 310 4.99 16.12 -20.00
C LYS A 310 5.71 15.73 -21.28
N THR A 311 4.96 15.54 -22.36
CA THR A 311 5.49 15.12 -23.68
C THR A 311 4.90 15.99 -24.78
N ILE A 312 5.51 15.93 -25.96
CA ILE A 312 5.06 16.65 -27.14
C ILE A 312 4.61 15.62 -28.18
N THR A 313 3.46 15.86 -28.78
CA THR A 313 2.93 15.01 -29.87
C THR A 313 3.72 15.23 -31.17
N LYS A 314 3.50 14.37 -32.17
CA LYS A 314 4.08 14.55 -33.53
C LYS A 314 3.65 15.85 -34.20
N LYS A 315 2.63 16.53 -33.70
CA LYS A 315 2.14 17.84 -34.18
C LYS A 315 2.64 19.01 -33.34
N GLU A 316 3.69 18.78 -32.52
CA GLU A 316 4.28 19.78 -31.63
C GLU A 316 3.34 20.32 -30.52
N GLU A 317 2.24 19.61 -30.24
CA GLU A 317 1.30 19.97 -29.17
C GLU A 317 1.69 19.30 -27.86
N GLN A 318 1.59 20.01 -26.73
CA GLN A 318 1.88 19.49 -25.41
C GLN A 318 0.78 18.55 -24.91
N MET A 319 1.17 17.44 -24.28
CA MET A 319 0.28 16.50 -23.60
C MET A 319 0.93 15.99 -22.31
N ALA A 320 0.14 15.40 -21.45
CA ALA A 320 0.64 14.80 -20.22
C ALA A 320 0.27 13.34 -20.09
N MET A 321 1.19 12.56 -19.53
CA MET A 321 0.97 11.20 -19.07
C MET A 321 1.32 11.15 -17.58
N PHE A 322 0.47 10.52 -16.78
CA PHE A 322 0.68 10.39 -15.34
C PHE A 322 -0.02 9.15 -14.80
N ASN A 323 0.32 8.77 -13.61
CA ASN A 323 -0.40 7.74 -12.88
C ASN A 323 -1.39 8.38 -11.91
N LEU A 324 -2.61 7.86 -11.87
CA LEU A 324 -3.60 8.19 -10.85
C LEU A 324 -3.55 7.10 -9.79
N SER A 325 -3.07 7.45 -8.61
CA SER A 325 -3.00 6.54 -7.46
C SER A 325 -4.21 6.76 -6.55
N CYS A 326 -5.02 5.72 -6.38
CA CYS A 326 -6.22 5.72 -5.54
C CYS A 326 -6.13 4.56 -4.55
N TYR A 327 -5.72 4.84 -3.31
CA TYR A 327 -5.45 3.85 -2.28
C TYR A 327 -4.44 2.78 -2.75
N ASP A 328 -4.92 1.57 -2.97
CA ASP A 328 -4.18 0.37 -3.35
C ASP A 328 -4.03 0.18 -4.87
N ARG A 329 -4.81 0.93 -5.67
CA ARG A 329 -4.79 0.82 -7.14
C ARG A 329 -4.25 2.06 -7.82
N THR A 330 -3.57 1.80 -8.92
CA THR A 330 -3.02 2.84 -9.79
C THR A 330 -3.39 2.56 -11.24
N ILE A 331 -3.79 3.59 -11.98
CA ILE A 331 -4.04 3.51 -13.42
C ILE A 331 -3.23 4.57 -14.17
N SER A 332 -2.70 4.20 -15.33
CA SER A 332 -2.01 5.14 -16.22
C SER A 332 -3.02 6.05 -16.91
N CYS A 333 -2.83 7.35 -16.84
CA CYS A 333 -3.71 8.36 -17.40
C CYS A 333 -3.03 9.11 -18.56
N ILE A 334 -3.81 9.45 -19.57
CA ILE A 334 -3.36 10.25 -20.70
C ILE A 334 -4.28 11.47 -20.83
N ALA A 335 -3.70 12.66 -20.70
CA ALA A 335 -4.35 13.92 -21.01
C ALA A 335 -3.84 14.41 -22.37
N PHE A 336 -4.64 14.23 -23.43
CA PHE A 336 -4.32 14.69 -24.77
C PHE A 336 -4.26 16.23 -24.84
N PRO A 337 -3.67 16.83 -25.88
CA PRO A 337 -3.36 18.25 -25.93
C PRO A 337 -4.52 19.16 -25.54
N ARG A 338 -5.70 18.95 -26.10
CA ARG A 338 -6.92 19.74 -25.79
C ARG A 338 -7.30 19.69 -24.30
N VAL A 339 -7.14 18.52 -23.67
CA VAL A 339 -7.44 18.32 -22.24
C VAL A 339 -6.32 18.90 -21.39
N TYR A 340 -5.06 18.66 -21.78
CA TYR A 340 -3.90 19.17 -21.07
C TYR A 340 -3.89 20.70 -21.04
N GLU A 341 -4.12 21.36 -22.14
CA GLU A 341 -4.20 22.83 -22.23
C GLU A 341 -5.28 23.39 -21.29
N ARG A 342 -6.44 22.73 -21.25
CA ARG A 342 -7.58 23.16 -20.42
C ARG A 342 -7.33 22.99 -18.91
N PHE A 343 -6.59 21.97 -18.49
CA PHE A 343 -6.41 21.59 -17.09
C PHE A 343 -4.93 21.63 -16.67
N ILE A 344 -4.09 22.42 -17.33
CA ILE A 344 -2.65 22.50 -17.06
C ILE A 344 -2.33 22.93 -15.61
N THR A 345 -3.19 23.72 -14.99
CA THR A 345 -3.04 24.20 -13.61
C THR A 345 -3.41 23.18 -12.56
N GLU A 346 -4.16 22.16 -12.93
CA GLU A 346 -4.58 21.05 -12.07
C GLU A 346 -3.70 19.80 -12.25
N ILE A 347 -3.09 19.61 -13.44
CA ILE A 347 -2.21 18.47 -13.72
C ILE A 347 -0.81 18.76 -13.15
N ILE A 348 -0.69 18.60 -11.85
CA ILE A 348 0.54 18.80 -11.08
C ILE A 348 0.83 17.56 -10.24
N GLU A 349 2.10 17.21 -10.14
CA GLU A 349 2.58 16.09 -9.31
C GLU A 349 2.11 16.22 -7.87
N LYS A 350 1.65 15.13 -7.26
CA LYS A 350 1.14 15.03 -5.89
C LYS A 350 -0.18 15.75 -5.61
N LYS A 351 -0.84 16.35 -6.60
CA LYS A 351 -2.19 16.88 -6.41
C LYS A 351 -3.24 15.76 -6.38
N THR A 352 -4.22 15.93 -5.50
CA THR A 352 -5.40 15.06 -5.43
C THR A 352 -6.49 15.64 -6.33
N VAL A 353 -6.96 14.81 -7.25
CA VAL A 353 -7.89 15.24 -8.31
C VAL A 353 -9.09 14.30 -8.43
N TYR A 354 -10.21 14.86 -8.83
CA TYR A 354 -11.34 14.16 -9.44
C TYR A 354 -11.12 14.06 -10.94
N ILE A 355 -11.40 12.90 -11.53
CA ILE A 355 -11.22 12.64 -12.97
C ILE A 355 -12.45 11.96 -13.54
N GLU A 356 -12.91 12.46 -14.70
CA GLU A 356 -13.79 11.74 -15.61
C GLU A 356 -12.99 11.34 -16.84
N GLY A 357 -13.15 10.11 -17.30
CA GLY A 357 -12.45 9.65 -18.50
C GLY A 357 -12.92 8.27 -18.94
N LYS A 358 -12.44 7.84 -20.10
CA LYS A 358 -12.75 6.56 -20.71
C LYS A 358 -11.59 5.59 -20.52
N ILE A 359 -11.87 4.39 -20.04
CA ILE A 359 -10.88 3.30 -19.99
C ILE A 359 -10.66 2.82 -21.42
N GLN A 360 -9.41 2.68 -21.81
CA GLN A 360 -8.96 2.09 -23.06
C GLN A 360 -8.00 0.95 -22.74
N ILE A 361 -8.23 -0.21 -23.39
CA ILE A 361 -7.33 -1.35 -23.33
C ILE A 361 -6.30 -1.21 -24.43
N ASP A 362 -5.05 -1.28 -24.07
CA ASP A 362 -3.91 -1.27 -25.00
C ASP A 362 -3.25 -2.66 -24.98
N ASN A 363 -3.29 -3.34 -26.13
CA ASN A 363 -2.69 -4.66 -26.30
C ASN A 363 -1.32 -4.49 -26.95
N TYR A 364 -0.27 -4.47 -26.15
CA TYR A 364 1.09 -4.38 -26.64
C TYR A 364 1.89 -5.64 -26.28
N LYS A 365 2.44 -6.31 -27.29
CA LYS A 365 3.26 -7.54 -27.16
C LYS A 365 2.59 -8.70 -26.38
N GLY A 366 1.27 -8.82 -26.43
CA GLY A 366 0.53 -9.90 -25.76
C GLY A 366 0.16 -9.60 -24.30
N GLU A 367 0.53 -8.43 -23.79
CA GLU A 367 0.07 -7.94 -22.49
C GLU A 367 -1.02 -6.89 -22.67
N SER A 368 -2.15 -7.09 -21.99
CA SER A 368 -3.25 -6.11 -21.97
C SER A 368 -3.03 -5.15 -20.83
N THR A 369 -2.89 -3.86 -21.13
CA THR A 369 -2.78 -2.79 -20.13
C THR A 369 -3.93 -1.83 -20.27
N SER A 370 -4.56 -1.46 -19.17
CA SER A 370 -5.65 -0.48 -19.15
C SER A 370 -5.11 0.91 -18.90
N LYS A 371 -5.59 1.87 -19.68
CA LYS A 371 -5.26 3.29 -19.54
C LYS A 371 -6.53 4.12 -19.42
N LEU A 372 -6.49 5.21 -18.69
CA LEU A 372 -7.58 6.16 -18.57
C LEU A 372 -7.32 7.36 -19.48
N LEU A 373 -8.13 7.50 -20.52
CA LEU A 373 -8.14 8.71 -21.34
C LEU A 373 -8.93 9.78 -20.62
N VAL A 374 -8.25 10.84 -20.21
CA VAL A 374 -8.86 11.91 -19.40
C VAL A 374 -9.72 12.81 -20.27
N ASP A 375 -10.97 13.01 -19.87
CA ASP A 375 -11.90 13.96 -20.51
C ASP A 375 -12.05 15.23 -19.67
N LYS A 376 -12.12 15.06 -18.32
CA LYS A 376 -12.22 16.16 -17.38
C LYS A 376 -11.38 15.84 -16.13
N LEU A 377 -10.83 16.90 -15.56
CA LEU A 377 -10.04 16.83 -14.35
C LEU A 377 -10.25 18.10 -13.55
N MET A 378 -10.28 17.98 -12.22
CA MET A 378 -10.27 19.12 -11.29
C MET A 378 -9.61 18.73 -9.99
N GLU A 379 -9.03 19.70 -9.29
CA GLU A 379 -8.56 19.53 -7.93
C GLU A 379 -9.75 19.18 -7.01
N LEU A 380 -9.61 18.13 -6.19
CA LEU A 380 -10.72 17.60 -5.40
C LEU A 380 -11.20 18.61 -4.34
N ASP A 381 -10.31 19.47 -3.85
CA ASP A 381 -10.67 20.57 -2.93
C ASP A 381 -11.62 21.60 -3.57
N LYS A 382 -11.63 21.69 -4.89
CA LYS A 382 -12.50 22.58 -5.67
C LYS A 382 -13.79 21.95 -6.17
N ILE A 383 -14.11 20.74 -5.68
CA ILE A 383 -15.27 19.99 -6.20
C ILE A 383 -16.61 20.74 -5.99
N PHE A 384 -16.69 21.59 -4.99
CA PHE A 384 -17.88 22.44 -4.74
C PHE A 384 -18.05 23.56 -5.76
N GLU A 385 -17.02 23.89 -6.55
CA GLU A 385 -17.10 24.84 -7.66
C GLU A 385 -17.69 24.18 -8.92
N TYR A 386 -17.74 22.83 -8.95
CA TYR A 386 -18.32 22.10 -10.07
C TYR A 386 -19.85 22.25 -10.05
N PRO A 387 -20.47 22.50 -11.21
CA PRO A 387 -21.92 22.68 -11.27
C PRO A 387 -22.66 21.39 -10.92
N ALA A 388 -23.13 21.31 -9.69
CA ALA A 388 -24.01 20.24 -9.25
C ALA A 388 -25.45 20.52 -9.72
N LYS A 389 -26.11 19.50 -10.27
CA LYS A 389 -27.47 19.59 -10.76
C LYS A 389 -28.48 19.55 -9.62
N LYS A 390 -28.31 18.59 -8.71
CA LYS A 390 -29.28 18.34 -7.62
C LYS A 390 -28.57 17.98 -6.32
N LEU A 391 -29.11 18.51 -5.23
CA LEU A 391 -28.81 18.11 -3.86
C LEU A 391 -30.02 17.36 -3.31
N PHE A 392 -29.87 16.07 -3.02
CA PHE A 392 -30.87 15.25 -2.36
C PHE A 392 -30.61 15.25 -0.86
N ILE A 393 -31.66 15.48 -0.08
CA ILE A 393 -31.63 15.41 1.39
C ILE A 393 -32.74 14.46 1.82
N LEU A 394 -32.36 13.37 2.50
CA LEU A 394 -33.32 12.45 3.11
C LEU A 394 -33.85 13.07 4.39
N ILE A 395 -35.20 13.11 4.50
CA ILE A 395 -35.86 13.57 5.71
C ILE A 395 -36.74 12.42 6.24
N GLU A 396 -36.51 12.10 7.50
CA GLU A 396 -37.25 11.08 8.26
C GLU A 396 -38.07 11.78 9.38
N PRO A 397 -39.13 11.15 9.92
CA PRO A 397 -39.95 11.76 10.97
C PRO A 397 -39.19 12.29 12.18
N GLU A 398 -38.10 11.63 12.52
CA GLU A 398 -37.21 11.99 13.63
C GLU A 398 -36.46 13.31 13.39
N ASP A 399 -36.34 13.77 12.15
CA ASP A 399 -35.65 15.00 11.77
C ASP A 399 -36.49 16.29 11.97
N SER A 400 -37.72 16.15 12.41
CA SER A 400 -38.66 17.29 12.55
C SER A 400 -38.11 18.48 13.34
N TYR A 401 -37.31 18.22 14.39
CA TYR A 401 -36.64 19.25 15.21
C TYR A 401 -35.50 19.98 14.48
N ARG A 402 -34.97 19.40 13.41
CA ARG A 402 -33.86 19.97 12.59
C ARG A 402 -34.39 20.86 11.47
N TYR A 403 -35.69 20.78 11.18
CA TYR A 403 -36.28 21.40 9.98
C TYR A 403 -36.13 22.92 9.94
N SER A 404 -36.29 23.61 11.08
CA SER A 404 -36.11 25.05 11.14
C SER A 404 -34.64 25.45 10.78
N ARG A 405 -33.66 24.79 11.40
CA ARG A 405 -32.26 25.04 11.12
C ARG A 405 -31.86 24.72 9.68
N LEU A 406 -32.41 23.64 9.11
CA LEU A 406 -32.18 23.27 7.72
C LEU A 406 -32.74 24.35 6.77
N LYS A 407 -33.94 24.87 7.04
CA LYS A 407 -34.53 25.95 6.27
C LYS A 407 -33.70 27.22 6.33
N ASP A 408 -33.16 27.58 7.49
CA ASP A 408 -32.29 28.74 7.66
C ASP A 408 -31.00 28.55 6.90
N LEU A 409 -30.34 27.39 7.04
CA LEU A 409 -29.11 27.04 6.32
C LEU A 409 -29.29 27.17 4.79
N ILE A 410 -30.40 26.68 4.26
CA ILE A 410 -30.78 26.79 2.84
C ILE A 410 -31.00 28.27 2.44
N ASN A 411 -31.71 29.04 3.26
CA ASN A 411 -32.02 30.43 2.95
C ASN A 411 -30.77 31.34 2.95
N PHE A 412 -29.80 31.07 3.82
CA PHE A 412 -28.54 31.80 3.87
C PHE A 412 -27.63 31.48 2.68
N ASN A 413 -27.76 30.30 2.08
CA ASN A 413 -26.89 29.83 1.00
C ASN A 413 -27.59 29.74 -0.35
N LYS A 414 -28.28 30.78 -0.79
CA LYS A 414 -29.01 30.82 -2.07
C LYS A 414 -28.10 30.61 -3.26
N GLY A 415 -28.50 29.77 -4.21
CA GLY A 415 -27.73 29.45 -5.42
C GLY A 415 -28.50 28.69 -6.48
N LYS A 416 -27.76 28.00 -7.37
CA LYS A 416 -28.35 27.39 -8.57
C LYS A 416 -28.62 25.88 -8.43
N THR A 417 -27.99 25.20 -7.45
CA THR A 417 -28.18 23.75 -7.28
C THR A 417 -29.58 23.47 -6.73
N GLN A 418 -30.35 22.71 -7.47
CA GLN A 418 -31.74 22.36 -7.11
C GLN A 418 -31.74 21.41 -5.90
N ILE A 419 -32.64 21.68 -4.93
CA ILE A 419 -32.82 20.82 -3.75
C ILE A 419 -34.00 19.88 -3.99
N VAL A 420 -33.80 18.62 -3.66
CA VAL A 420 -34.83 17.57 -3.68
C VAL A 420 -34.85 16.91 -2.30
N PHE A 421 -35.96 17.06 -1.60
CA PHE A 421 -36.19 16.31 -0.37
C PHE A 421 -36.74 14.91 -0.70
N ALA A 422 -36.11 13.90 -0.14
CA ALA A 422 -36.61 12.54 -0.13
C ALA A 422 -37.25 12.28 1.24
N ILE A 423 -38.55 12.47 1.31
CA ILE A 423 -39.32 12.32 2.56
C ILE A 423 -39.69 10.86 2.69
N LYS A 424 -39.25 10.21 3.76
CA LYS A 424 -39.51 8.81 4.08
C LYS A 424 -40.52 8.76 5.22
N ASN A 425 -41.76 8.32 4.96
CA ASN A 425 -42.72 7.88 5.95
C ASN A 425 -42.71 6.35 6.01
N LYS A 426 -43.25 5.76 7.09
CA LYS A 426 -43.10 4.33 7.42
C LYS A 426 -43.07 3.35 6.24
N ASP A 427 -43.84 3.58 5.17
CA ASP A 427 -43.96 2.69 4.01
C ASP A 427 -43.81 3.39 2.65
N GLU A 428 -43.69 4.72 2.60
CA GLU A 428 -43.60 5.48 1.34
C GLU A 428 -42.41 6.42 1.31
N LYS A 429 -41.76 6.50 0.15
CA LYS A 429 -40.69 7.47 -0.14
C LYS A 429 -41.22 8.47 -1.19
N LYS A 430 -41.43 9.73 -0.78
CA LYS A 430 -41.92 10.80 -1.65
C LYS A 430 -40.77 11.78 -1.97
N LEU A 431 -40.61 12.11 -3.24
CA LEU A 431 -39.64 13.15 -3.66
C LEU A 431 -40.37 14.48 -3.81
N GLN A 432 -39.87 15.52 -3.15
CA GLN A 432 -40.34 16.88 -3.23
C GLN A 432 -39.23 17.82 -3.66
N THR A 433 -39.40 18.46 -4.80
CA THR A 433 -38.43 19.43 -5.31
C THR A 433 -38.74 20.82 -4.76
N MET A 434 -37.72 21.52 -4.28
CA MET A 434 -37.87 22.92 -3.86
C MET A 434 -37.78 23.88 -5.05
N ASN A 435 -38.54 24.97 -4.99
CA ASN A 435 -38.46 26.07 -5.96
C ASN A 435 -37.22 26.96 -5.75
N LYS A 436 -36.45 26.71 -4.68
CA LYS A 436 -35.21 27.46 -4.33
C LYS A 436 -34.02 26.52 -4.47
N GLY A 437 -32.93 27.05 -5.03
CA GLY A 437 -31.66 26.35 -5.09
C GLY A 437 -30.65 26.87 -4.06
N VAL A 438 -29.55 26.12 -3.84
CA VAL A 438 -28.46 26.49 -2.97
C VAL A 438 -27.16 26.66 -3.73
N LYS A 439 -26.26 27.47 -3.18
CA LYS A 439 -24.84 27.50 -3.53
C LYS A 439 -24.13 26.43 -2.69
N LEU A 440 -23.60 25.42 -3.33
CA LEU A 440 -22.74 24.46 -2.66
C LEU A 440 -21.39 25.13 -2.39
N SER A 441 -21.03 25.24 -1.13
CA SER A 441 -19.70 25.64 -0.65
C SER A 441 -19.24 24.60 0.38
N LYS A 442 -17.96 24.59 0.69
CA LYS A 442 -17.42 23.70 1.72
C LYS A 442 -18.12 23.93 3.06
N ASP A 443 -18.25 25.19 3.49
CA ASP A 443 -18.90 25.56 4.76
C ASP A 443 -20.39 25.12 4.78
N PHE A 444 -21.12 25.34 3.68
CA PHE A 444 -22.49 24.86 3.58
C PHE A 444 -22.58 23.33 3.74
N PHE A 445 -21.64 22.62 3.10
CA PHE A 445 -21.60 21.15 3.11
C PHE A 445 -21.27 20.62 4.51
N GLU A 446 -20.29 21.17 5.18
CA GLU A 446 -19.89 20.81 6.55
C GLU A 446 -21.06 21.03 7.53
N ASN A 447 -21.69 22.20 7.50
CA ASN A 447 -22.86 22.51 8.31
C ASN A 447 -24.06 21.59 8.00
N LEU A 448 -24.25 21.22 6.74
CA LEU A 448 -25.33 20.31 6.34
C LEU A 448 -25.08 18.87 6.86
N ILE A 449 -23.83 18.39 6.80
CA ILE A 449 -23.46 17.08 7.37
C ILE A 449 -23.66 17.08 8.90
N GLU A 450 -23.18 18.11 9.58
CA GLU A 450 -23.37 18.24 11.03
C GLU A 450 -24.84 18.21 11.43
N LEU A 451 -25.68 18.88 10.64
CA LEU A 451 -27.11 18.97 10.91
C LEU A 451 -27.87 17.68 10.60
N MET A 452 -27.64 17.08 9.44
CA MET A 452 -28.47 15.99 8.91
C MET A 452 -27.82 14.60 8.99
N GLY A 453 -26.50 14.53 9.06
CA GLY A 453 -25.72 13.31 8.89
C GLY A 453 -25.41 13.01 7.42
N ILE A 454 -24.24 12.42 7.18
CA ILE A 454 -23.72 12.16 5.83
C ILE A 454 -24.60 11.20 5.02
N ASP A 455 -25.16 10.18 5.67
CA ASP A 455 -25.97 9.14 5.02
C ASP A 455 -27.29 9.67 4.44
N LYS A 456 -27.70 10.88 4.86
CA LYS A 456 -28.92 11.54 4.39
C LYS A 456 -28.67 12.51 3.23
N ILE A 457 -27.45 12.66 2.76
CA ILE A 457 -27.08 13.67 1.77
C ILE A 457 -26.49 13.00 0.52
N LYS A 458 -27.00 13.38 -0.67
CA LYS A 458 -26.46 12.95 -1.95
C LYS A 458 -26.45 14.09 -2.95
N ILE A 459 -25.31 14.32 -3.61
CA ILE A 459 -25.14 15.34 -4.62
C ILE A 459 -24.96 14.68 -5.99
N VAL A 460 -25.70 15.18 -6.99
CA VAL A 460 -25.61 14.71 -8.39
C VAL A 460 -25.01 15.82 -9.23
N MET A 461 -23.87 15.52 -9.85
CA MET A 461 -23.15 16.38 -10.79
C MET A 461 -23.71 16.31 -12.21
#